data_c056f1bb8ba5a26643bcb115ee7bc736
#
_entry.id   c056f1bb8ba5a26643bcb115ee7bc736
#
_cell.length_a   1.000
_cell.length_b   1.000
_cell.length_c   1.000
_cell.angle_alpha   90.00
_cell.angle_beta   90.00
_cell.angle_gamma   90.00
#
_symmetry.space_group_name_H-M   'P 1'
#
loop_
_entity.id
_entity.type
_entity.pdbx_description
1 polymer ?
#
loop_
_entity_poly.entity_id
_entity_poly.type
_entity_poly.pdbx_seq_one_letter_code
_entity_poly.pdbx_strand_id
1 'polypeptide(L)'
;FDSSLATQFALGFITGLGGLGLLLWARTVLPTHQVAIIFGLGYLVRMAEEAPSSVNPWKYQRSVPIAILLLALASRSKKALPTVLCLLGLGLVSVFADSRSFFGFCLLAAVLVMWQHRPSTTSKRMNKLAVFGLIAVALFALYSVGTTLLVQGYLGQANQQRTVQQIEDSGSLLIGGRPEWAGTLALMREQPMGFGLGTVPTSQDVWAAKAGMRAIGTDTENGYVDNYMFGGHFK
;
A
#
# COMPACT_ATOMS: atom_id res chain seq x y z
N PHE A 1 17.43 4.83 24.40
CA PHE A 1 18.10 4.19 23.26
C PHE A 1 18.18 2.69 23.48
N ASP A 2 17.69 1.92 22.51
CA ASP A 2 17.76 0.46 22.53
C ASP A 2 18.72 -0.01 21.43
N SER A 3 19.87 -0.56 21.81
CA SER A 3 20.90 -1.03 20.88
C SER A 3 20.45 -2.27 20.10
N SER A 4 19.57 -3.11 20.67
CA SER A 4 19.05 -4.31 19.98
C SER A 4 18.11 -3.89 18.87
N LEU A 5 17.25 -2.91 19.10
CA LEU A 5 16.35 -2.32 18.13
C LEU A 5 17.12 -1.61 17.02
N ALA A 6 18.15 -0.83 17.36
CA ALA A 6 19.02 -0.19 16.37
C ALA A 6 19.69 -1.22 15.46
N THR A 7 20.18 -2.31 16.02
CA THR A 7 20.81 -3.41 15.27
C THR A 7 19.79 -4.09 14.34
N GLN A 8 18.58 -4.37 14.81
CA GLN A 8 17.52 -4.97 14.00
C GLN A 8 17.14 -4.09 12.80
N PHE A 9 16.97 -2.79 12.99
CA PHE A 9 16.69 -1.85 11.89
C PHE A 9 17.86 -1.76 10.91
N ALA A 10 19.09 -1.67 11.41
CA ALA A 10 20.28 -1.63 10.54
C ALA A 10 20.40 -2.92 9.70
N LEU A 11 20.24 -4.09 10.33
CA LEU A 11 20.24 -5.37 9.63
C LEU A 11 19.10 -5.48 8.63
N GLY A 12 17.90 -5.05 8.99
CA GLY A 12 16.75 -5.00 8.08
C GLY A 12 17.02 -4.14 6.85
N PHE A 13 17.63 -2.97 7.04
CA PHE A 13 17.99 -2.08 5.95
C PHE A 13 19.07 -2.70 5.03
N ILE A 14 20.13 -3.24 5.61
CA ILE A 14 21.21 -3.91 4.85
C ILE A 14 20.67 -5.11 4.08
N THR A 15 19.82 -5.94 4.72
CA THR A 15 19.18 -7.08 4.08
C THR A 15 18.26 -6.64 2.93
N GLY A 16 17.52 -5.55 3.11
CA GLY A 16 16.70 -4.95 2.06
C GLY A 16 17.51 -4.49 0.85
N LEU A 17 18.62 -3.78 1.09
CA LEU A 17 19.53 -3.36 0.03
C LEU A 17 20.19 -4.56 -0.66
N GLY A 18 20.62 -5.56 0.09
CA GLY A 18 21.18 -6.81 -0.45
C GLY A 18 20.18 -7.56 -1.31
N GLY A 19 18.91 -7.66 -0.85
CA GLY A 19 17.81 -8.26 -1.61
C GLY A 19 17.52 -7.51 -2.91
N LEU A 20 17.50 -6.16 -2.86
CA LEU A 20 17.36 -5.34 -4.07
C LEU A 20 18.51 -5.58 -5.05
N GLY A 21 19.77 -5.59 -4.55
CA GLY A 21 20.94 -5.89 -5.36
C GLY A 21 20.87 -7.27 -6.02
N LEU A 22 20.43 -8.28 -5.27
CA LEU A 22 20.23 -9.63 -5.78
C LEU A 22 19.16 -9.68 -6.89
N LEU A 23 18.03 -9.00 -6.71
CA LEU A 23 16.97 -8.92 -7.72
C LEU A 23 17.44 -8.21 -8.98
N LEU A 24 18.19 -7.12 -8.85
CA LEU A 24 18.75 -6.40 -9.98
C LEU A 24 19.76 -7.27 -10.75
N TRP A 25 20.64 -7.96 -10.04
CA TRP A 25 21.58 -8.91 -10.64
C TRP A 25 20.84 -10.08 -11.31
N ALA A 26 19.86 -10.70 -10.66
CA ALA A 26 19.10 -11.81 -11.22
C ALA A 26 18.42 -11.42 -12.54
N ARG A 27 17.97 -10.18 -12.70
CA ARG A 27 17.41 -9.65 -13.95
C ARG A 27 18.42 -9.53 -15.10
N THR A 28 19.71 -9.56 -14.83
CA THR A 28 20.76 -9.58 -15.87
C THR A 28 21.01 -10.99 -16.41
N VAL A 29 20.66 -12.01 -15.61
CA VAL A 29 20.92 -13.42 -15.93
C VAL A 29 19.65 -14.16 -16.35
N LEU A 30 18.49 -13.78 -15.80
CA LEU A 30 17.20 -14.44 -16.01
C LEU A 30 16.18 -13.47 -16.60
N PRO A 31 15.23 -13.95 -17.42
CA PRO A 31 14.09 -13.17 -17.84
C PRO A 31 13.27 -12.67 -16.66
N THR A 32 12.77 -11.43 -16.73
CA THR A 32 12.07 -10.75 -15.61
C THR A 32 10.92 -11.58 -15.03
N HIS A 33 10.15 -12.28 -15.87
CA HIS A 33 9.06 -13.12 -15.40
C HIS A 33 9.52 -14.32 -14.56
N GLN A 34 10.70 -14.90 -14.86
CA GLN A 34 11.26 -16.00 -14.06
C GLN A 34 11.74 -15.49 -12.70
N VAL A 35 12.41 -14.34 -12.68
CA VAL A 35 12.83 -13.68 -11.41
C VAL A 35 11.59 -13.40 -10.55
N ALA A 36 10.52 -12.87 -11.14
CA ALA A 36 9.28 -12.59 -10.42
C ALA A 36 8.61 -13.88 -9.88
N ILE A 37 8.61 -14.97 -10.66
CA ILE A 37 8.07 -16.26 -10.21
C ILE A 37 8.89 -16.79 -9.03
N ILE A 38 10.22 -16.83 -9.15
CA ILE A 38 11.10 -17.33 -8.08
C ILE A 38 10.91 -16.49 -6.81
N PHE A 39 10.87 -15.17 -6.93
CA PHE A 39 10.64 -14.27 -5.81
C PHE A 39 9.26 -14.48 -5.18
N GLY A 40 8.21 -14.57 -5.99
CA GLY A 40 6.84 -14.81 -5.52
C GLY A 40 6.68 -16.17 -4.83
N LEU A 41 7.33 -17.22 -5.33
CA LEU A 41 7.33 -18.53 -4.68
C LEU A 41 8.09 -18.50 -3.35
N GLY A 42 9.27 -17.87 -3.29
CA GLY A 42 10.01 -17.68 -2.03
C GLY A 42 9.19 -16.94 -0.99
N TYR A 43 8.44 -15.92 -1.42
CA TYR A 43 7.56 -15.18 -0.52
C TYR A 43 6.38 -16.03 -0.02
N LEU A 44 5.82 -16.92 -0.87
CA LEU A 44 4.78 -17.86 -0.43
C LEU A 44 5.31 -18.90 0.56
N VAL A 45 6.53 -19.41 0.37
CA VAL A 45 7.16 -20.34 1.33
C VAL A 45 7.30 -19.68 2.70
N ARG A 46 7.83 -18.47 2.74
CA ARG A 46 7.92 -17.70 3.98
C ARG A 46 6.55 -17.52 4.66
N MET A 47 5.52 -17.23 3.89
CA MET A 47 4.15 -17.08 4.43
C MET A 47 3.60 -18.38 5.04
N ALA A 48 4.02 -19.55 4.54
CA ALA A 48 3.59 -20.84 5.10
C ALA A 48 4.19 -21.10 6.49
N GLU A 49 5.33 -20.46 6.78
CA GLU A 49 6.00 -20.53 8.10
C GLU A 49 5.40 -19.54 9.11
N GLU A 50 4.80 -18.46 8.64
CA GLU A 50 4.20 -17.45 9.50
C GLU A 50 2.72 -17.79 9.80
N ALA A 51 2.29 -17.62 11.05
CA ALA A 51 0.88 -17.73 11.40
C ALA A 51 0.02 -16.75 10.56
N PRO A 52 -1.16 -17.18 10.07
CA PRO A 52 -2.02 -16.28 9.32
C PRO A 52 -2.38 -15.06 10.16
N SER A 53 -2.30 -13.85 9.57
CA SER A 53 -2.80 -12.65 10.22
C SER A 53 -4.25 -12.85 10.64
N SER A 54 -4.53 -12.71 11.93
CA SER A 54 -5.88 -12.86 12.47
C SER A 54 -6.85 -11.78 11.98
N VAL A 55 -6.34 -10.63 11.54
CA VAL A 55 -7.15 -9.47 11.17
C VAL A 55 -7.59 -9.50 9.71
N ASN A 56 -6.67 -9.65 8.76
CA ASN A 56 -6.97 -9.73 7.33
C ASN A 56 -5.81 -10.37 6.56
N PRO A 57 -5.82 -11.70 6.36
CA PRO A 57 -4.73 -12.41 5.68
C PRO A 57 -4.51 -11.97 4.24
N TRP A 58 -5.56 -11.56 3.53
CA TRP A 58 -5.43 -11.05 2.17
C TRP A 58 -4.64 -9.75 2.13
N LYS A 59 -5.07 -8.78 2.93
CA LYS A 59 -4.50 -7.43 2.95
C LYS A 59 -3.04 -7.41 3.37
N TYR A 60 -2.68 -8.17 4.39
CA TYR A 60 -1.37 -8.06 5.03
C TYR A 60 -0.35 -9.12 4.61
N GLN A 61 -0.82 -10.25 4.02
CA GLN A 61 0.08 -11.35 3.70
C GLN A 61 -0.04 -11.84 2.26
N ARG A 62 -1.24 -12.23 1.79
CA ARG A 62 -1.42 -13.05 0.58
C ARG A 62 -1.49 -12.27 -0.72
N SER A 63 -1.98 -11.03 -0.70
CA SER A 63 -2.24 -10.25 -1.93
C SER A 63 -0.98 -10.02 -2.77
N VAL A 64 0.12 -9.65 -2.13
CA VAL A 64 1.38 -9.29 -2.82
C VAL A 64 2.01 -10.49 -3.54
N PRO A 65 2.32 -11.63 -2.88
CA PRO A 65 2.94 -12.77 -3.57
C PRO A 65 2.03 -13.38 -4.64
N ILE A 66 0.71 -13.46 -4.40
CA ILE A 66 -0.25 -13.94 -5.39
C ILE A 66 -0.25 -13.00 -6.61
N ALA A 67 -0.26 -11.68 -6.40
CA ALA A 67 -0.19 -10.73 -7.49
C ALA A 67 1.10 -10.87 -8.30
N ILE A 68 2.24 -10.98 -7.64
CA ILE A 68 3.54 -11.16 -8.30
C ILE A 68 3.51 -12.40 -9.20
N LEU A 69 3.02 -13.54 -8.69
CA LEU A 69 2.96 -14.79 -9.46
C LEU A 69 1.99 -14.70 -10.63
N LEU A 70 0.77 -14.22 -10.40
CA LEU A 70 -0.23 -14.11 -11.45
C LEU A 70 0.19 -13.12 -12.54
N LEU A 71 0.76 -11.98 -12.18
CA LEU A 71 1.25 -11.00 -13.14
C LEU A 71 2.50 -11.51 -13.89
N ALA A 72 3.38 -12.24 -13.23
CA ALA A 72 4.52 -12.88 -13.88
C ALA A 72 4.06 -13.91 -14.92
N LEU A 73 3.04 -14.70 -14.62
CA LEU A 73 2.44 -15.64 -15.55
C LEU A 73 1.71 -14.92 -16.70
N ALA A 74 0.89 -13.92 -16.40
CA ALA A 74 0.16 -13.14 -17.39
C ALA A 74 1.10 -12.40 -18.36
N SER A 75 2.24 -11.91 -17.88
CA SER A 75 3.25 -11.19 -18.66
C SER A 75 3.94 -12.06 -19.73
N ARG A 76 3.86 -13.39 -19.61
CA ARG A 76 4.36 -14.32 -20.66
C ARG A 76 3.59 -14.17 -21.99
N SER A 77 2.34 -13.73 -21.90
CA SER A 77 1.47 -13.51 -23.03
C SER A 77 1.77 -12.16 -23.62
N LYS A 78 2.67 -11.65 -24.08
CA LYS A 78 2.93 -10.34 -24.76
C LYS A 78 1.69 -9.47 -25.10
N LYS A 79 0.47 -9.92 -24.75
CA LYS A 79 -0.81 -9.23 -24.93
C LYS A 79 -1.22 -8.52 -23.64
N ALA A 80 -1.84 -7.34 -23.76
CA ALA A 80 -2.35 -6.59 -22.62
C ALA A 80 -3.49 -7.31 -21.90
N LEU A 81 -4.36 -7.97 -22.63
CA LEU A 81 -5.60 -8.52 -22.12
C LEU A 81 -5.44 -9.47 -20.92
N PRO A 82 -4.56 -10.49 -20.94
CA PRO A 82 -4.38 -11.36 -19.77
C PRO A 82 -3.91 -10.61 -18.52
N THR A 83 -3.01 -9.65 -18.69
CA THR A 83 -2.52 -8.83 -17.57
C THR A 83 -3.62 -7.94 -17.01
N VAL A 84 -4.42 -7.31 -17.85
CA VAL A 84 -5.55 -6.47 -17.44
C VAL A 84 -6.61 -7.32 -16.74
N LEU A 85 -6.99 -8.48 -17.28
CA LEU A 85 -7.95 -9.38 -16.64
C LEU A 85 -7.45 -9.87 -15.28
N CYS A 86 -6.16 -10.18 -15.16
CA CYS A 86 -5.53 -10.56 -13.92
C CYS A 86 -5.60 -9.43 -12.87
N LEU A 87 -5.28 -8.20 -13.27
CA LEU A 87 -5.36 -7.03 -12.39
C LEU A 87 -6.80 -6.73 -11.95
N LEU A 88 -7.77 -6.84 -12.86
CA LEU A 88 -9.18 -6.66 -12.52
C LEU A 88 -9.67 -7.74 -11.55
N GLY A 89 -9.29 -9.00 -11.77
CA GLY A 89 -9.61 -10.10 -10.85
C GLY A 89 -9.01 -9.91 -9.45
N LEU A 90 -7.72 -9.56 -9.38
CA LEU A 90 -7.05 -9.23 -8.12
C LEU A 90 -7.70 -8.02 -7.42
N GLY A 91 -8.07 -7.00 -8.18
CA GLY A 91 -8.79 -5.85 -7.69
C GLY A 91 -10.15 -6.24 -7.10
N LEU A 92 -10.93 -7.06 -7.81
CA LEU A 92 -12.23 -7.53 -7.35
C LEU A 92 -12.13 -8.31 -6.02
N VAL A 93 -11.22 -9.26 -5.92
CA VAL A 93 -10.97 -9.98 -4.67
C VAL A 93 -10.60 -9.02 -3.54
N SER A 94 -9.83 -7.98 -3.85
CA SER A 94 -9.36 -7.00 -2.86
C SER A 94 -10.46 -6.09 -2.34
N VAL A 95 -11.48 -5.82 -3.16
CA VAL A 95 -12.69 -5.11 -2.72
C VAL A 95 -13.42 -5.90 -1.63
N PHE A 96 -13.68 -7.19 -1.89
CA PHE A 96 -14.35 -8.06 -0.90
C PHE A 96 -13.52 -8.33 0.34
N ALA A 97 -12.19 -8.28 0.21
CA ALA A 97 -11.26 -8.48 1.30
C ALA A 97 -10.87 -7.17 2.03
N ASP A 98 -11.64 -6.10 1.93
CA ASP A 98 -11.37 -4.77 2.55
C ASP A 98 -9.92 -4.28 2.34
N SER A 99 -9.40 -4.49 1.14
CA SER A 99 -8.05 -4.04 0.76
C SER A 99 -8.11 -2.93 -0.30
N ARG A 100 -8.66 -1.79 0.09
CA ARG A 100 -8.97 -0.63 -0.79
C ARG A 100 -7.74 -0.10 -1.52
N SER A 101 -6.61 0.01 -0.81
CA SER A 101 -5.36 0.48 -1.42
C SER A 101 -4.86 -0.46 -2.52
N PHE A 102 -4.91 -1.77 -2.28
CA PHE A 102 -4.47 -2.75 -3.26
C PHE A 102 -5.39 -2.78 -4.50
N PHE A 103 -6.71 -2.63 -4.29
CA PHE A 103 -7.67 -2.42 -5.39
C PHE A 103 -7.30 -1.20 -6.24
N GLY A 104 -7.02 -0.06 -5.60
CA GLY A 104 -6.59 1.16 -6.29
C GLY A 104 -5.30 0.95 -7.11
N PHE A 105 -4.31 0.25 -6.56
CA PHE A 105 -3.09 -0.09 -7.29
C PHE A 105 -3.35 -1.01 -8.48
N CYS A 106 -4.22 -2.00 -8.34
CA CYS A 106 -4.61 -2.88 -9.44
C CYS A 106 -5.27 -2.12 -10.59
N LEU A 107 -6.18 -1.20 -10.26
CA LEU A 107 -6.84 -0.36 -11.28
C LEU A 107 -5.87 0.59 -11.97
N LEU A 108 -5.02 1.27 -11.21
CA LEU A 108 -3.99 2.14 -11.78
C LEU A 108 -3.07 1.34 -12.71
N ALA A 109 -2.61 0.17 -12.26
CA ALA A 109 -1.77 -0.71 -13.07
C ALA A 109 -2.49 -1.17 -14.35
N ALA A 110 -3.78 -1.51 -14.29
CA ALA A 110 -4.57 -1.89 -15.46
C ALA A 110 -4.65 -0.74 -16.48
N VAL A 111 -4.90 0.48 -16.03
CA VAL A 111 -4.88 1.68 -16.88
C VAL A 111 -3.52 1.88 -17.53
N LEU A 112 -2.43 1.76 -16.78
CA LEU A 112 -1.07 1.91 -17.30
C LEU A 112 -0.72 0.82 -18.33
N VAL A 113 -1.13 -0.43 -18.10
CA VAL A 113 -0.93 -1.53 -19.05
C VAL A 113 -1.72 -1.28 -20.35
N MET A 114 -2.97 -0.88 -20.26
CA MET A 114 -3.76 -0.51 -21.45
C MET A 114 -3.13 0.67 -22.20
N TRP A 115 -2.65 1.66 -21.47
CA TRP A 115 -1.95 2.80 -22.05
C TRP A 115 -0.68 2.38 -22.79
N GLN A 116 0.13 1.50 -22.20
CA GLN A 116 1.37 1.00 -22.81
C GLN A 116 1.12 0.23 -24.12
N HIS A 117 0.00 -0.50 -24.20
CA HIS A 117 -0.33 -1.34 -25.35
C HIS A 117 -1.23 -0.65 -26.38
N ARG A 118 -1.47 0.66 -26.25
CA ARG A 118 -2.26 1.39 -27.24
C ARG A 118 -1.57 1.37 -28.62
N PRO A 119 -2.31 1.27 -29.72
CA PRO A 119 -1.76 1.31 -31.07
C PRO A 119 -1.01 2.62 -31.34
N SER A 120 0.18 2.50 -31.92
CA SER A 120 1.06 3.64 -32.21
C SER A 120 0.55 4.57 -33.34
N THR A 121 -0.62 4.30 -33.92
CA THR A 121 -1.18 5.06 -35.06
C THR A 121 -1.54 6.51 -34.74
N THR A 122 -1.58 6.88 -33.46
CA THR A 122 -1.80 8.28 -33.07
C THR A 122 -0.46 8.93 -32.77
N SER A 123 0.26 9.30 -33.80
CA SER A 123 1.60 9.91 -33.79
C SER A 123 1.68 11.31 -33.14
N LYS A 124 0.63 11.82 -32.52
CA LYS A 124 0.74 13.02 -31.68
C LYS A 124 1.32 12.61 -30.33
N ARG A 125 2.61 12.91 -30.15
CA ARG A 125 3.30 12.83 -28.86
C ARG A 125 2.45 13.59 -27.82
N MET A 126 1.63 12.86 -27.06
CA MET A 126 0.85 13.52 -26.01
C MET A 126 1.80 14.22 -25.07
N ASN A 127 1.51 15.48 -24.79
CA ASN A 127 2.26 16.27 -23.82
C ASN A 127 2.26 15.53 -22.48
N LYS A 128 3.42 15.46 -21.82
CA LYS A 128 3.56 14.84 -20.50
C LYS A 128 2.51 15.36 -19.52
N LEU A 129 2.19 16.66 -19.57
CA LEU A 129 1.13 17.29 -18.78
C LEU A 129 -0.26 16.68 -19.05
N ALA A 130 -0.58 16.38 -20.32
CA ALA A 130 -1.86 15.73 -20.64
C ALA A 130 -1.95 14.29 -20.10
N VAL A 131 -0.82 13.58 -20.05
CA VAL A 131 -0.74 12.25 -19.43
C VAL A 131 -0.98 12.35 -17.92
N PHE A 132 -0.28 13.27 -17.25
CA PHE A 132 -0.49 13.50 -15.82
C PHE A 132 -1.92 13.94 -15.52
N GLY A 133 -2.49 14.83 -16.34
CA GLY A 133 -3.88 15.25 -16.22
C GLY A 133 -4.86 14.08 -16.35
N LEU A 134 -4.66 13.19 -17.32
CA LEU A 134 -5.50 12.01 -17.49
C LEU A 134 -5.41 11.04 -16.31
N ILE A 135 -4.20 10.81 -15.80
CA ILE A 135 -3.98 10.00 -14.60
C ILE A 135 -4.69 10.63 -13.40
N ALA A 136 -4.55 11.94 -13.20
CA ALA A 136 -5.21 12.66 -12.11
C ALA A 136 -6.74 12.57 -12.20
N VAL A 137 -7.31 12.74 -13.38
CA VAL A 137 -8.76 12.58 -13.64
C VAL A 137 -9.21 11.15 -13.37
N ALA A 138 -8.45 10.15 -13.82
CA ALA A 138 -8.77 8.74 -13.58
C ALA A 138 -8.73 8.42 -12.08
N LEU A 139 -7.71 8.90 -11.35
CA LEU A 139 -7.61 8.72 -9.89
C LEU A 139 -8.75 9.43 -9.14
N PHE A 140 -9.12 10.64 -9.58
CA PHE A 140 -10.24 11.37 -9.00
C PHE A 140 -11.58 10.67 -9.25
N ALA A 141 -11.83 10.22 -10.48
CA ALA A 141 -13.04 9.46 -10.80
C ALA A 141 -13.11 8.16 -9.99
N LEU A 142 -11.99 7.45 -9.86
CA LEU A 142 -11.88 6.24 -9.05
C LEU A 142 -12.18 6.49 -7.58
N TYR A 143 -11.63 7.57 -7.04
CA TYR A 143 -11.90 8.00 -5.67
C TYR A 143 -13.36 8.33 -5.47
N SER A 144 -13.97 9.13 -6.36
CA SER A 144 -15.36 9.57 -6.27
C SER A 144 -16.32 8.38 -6.38
N VAL A 145 -16.15 7.53 -7.39
CA VAL A 145 -17.00 6.33 -7.57
C VAL A 145 -16.80 5.36 -6.41
N GLY A 146 -15.55 5.11 -6.02
CA GLY A 146 -15.23 4.22 -4.90
C GLY A 146 -15.85 4.69 -3.58
N THR A 147 -15.75 5.98 -3.28
CA THR A 147 -16.35 6.57 -2.08
C THR A 147 -17.87 6.46 -2.12
N THR A 148 -18.50 6.74 -3.26
CA THR A 148 -19.96 6.63 -3.42
C THR A 148 -20.43 5.20 -3.19
N LEU A 149 -19.78 4.21 -3.80
CA LEU A 149 -20.13 2.79 -3.62
C LEU A 149 -19.96 2.32 -2.17
N LEU A 150 -18.93 2.82 -1.48
CA LEU A 150 -18.69 2.51 -0.06
C LEU A 150 -19.76 3.13 0.84
N VAL A 151 -20.07 4.42 0.64
CA VAL A 151 -21.07 5.15 1.44
C VAL A 151 -22.48 4.59 1.22
N GLN A 152 -22.81 4.19 0.00
CA GLN A 152 -24.10 3.58 -0.34
C GLN A 152 -24.23 2.10 0.10
N GLY A 153 -23.16 1.50 0.63
CA GLY A 153 -23.20 0.14 1.16
C GLY A 153 -23.12 -0.98 0.12
N TYR A 154 -22.92 -0.68 -1.16
CA TYR A 154 -22.78 -1.70 -2.22
C TYR A 154 -21.61 -2.66 -1.98
N LEU A 155 -20.62 -2.25 -1.21
CA LEU A 155 -19.43 -3.03 -0.86
C LEU A 155 -19.50 -3.65 0.54
N GLY A 156 -20.69 -3.76 1.11
CA GLY A 156 -20.96 -4.39 2.40
C GLY A 156 -21.15 -3.40 3.55
N GLN A 157 -22.03 -3.75 4.49
CA GLN A 157 -22.42 -2.88 5.61
C GLN A 157 -21.26 -2.51 6.53
N ALA A 158 -20.35 -3.44 6.81
CA ALA A 158 -19.18 -3.18 7.66
C ALA A 158 -18.25 -2.13 7.03
N ASN A 159 -18.05 -2.19 5.70
CA ASN A 159 -17.29 -1.21 4.96
C ASN A 159 -17.99 0.16 4.90
N GLN A 160 -19.31 0.16 4.79
CA GLN A 160 -20.12 1.37 4.83
C GLN A 160 -19.98 2.09 6.17
N GLN A 161 -20.26 1.41 7.28
CA GLN A 161 -20.19 2.00 8.62
C GLN A 161 -18.82 2.61 8.91
N ARG A 162 -17.74 1.86 8.62
CA ARG A 162 -16.36 2.35 8.77
C ARG A 162 -16.08 3.57 7.90
N THR A 163 -16.58 3.58 6.66
CA THR A 163 -16.33 4.69 5.72
C THR A 163 -17.09 5.94 6.16
N VAL A 164 -18.35 5.80 6.54
CA VAL A 164 -19.17 6.92 7.04
C VAL A 164 -18.53 7.51 8.29
N GLN A 165 -18.17 6.69 9.26
CA GLN A 165 -17.48 7.14 10.47
C GLN A 165 -16.17 7.87 10.16
N GLN A 166 -15.33 7.35 9.26
CA GLN A 166 -14.11 8.03 8.85
C GLN A 166 -14.35 9.40 8.21
N ILE A 167 -15.43 9.54 7.45
CA ILE A 167 -15.79 10.82 6.82
C ILE A 167 -16.38 11.78 7.85
N GLU A 168 -17.20 11.32 8.76
CA GLU A 168 -17.78 12.12 9.85
C GLU A 168 -16.69 12.67 10.77
N ASP A 169 -15.72 11.82 11.16
CA ASP A 169 -14.64 12.19 12.07
C ASP A 169 -13.63 13.17 11.44
N SER A 170 -13.27 12.99 10.17
CA SER A 170 -12.15 13.70 9.54
C SER A 170 -12.51 14.54 8.32
N GLY A 171 -13.79 14.60 7.96
CA GLY A 171 -14.27 15.34 6.79
C GLY A 171 -13.94 14.71 5.43
N SER A 172 -13.06 13.72 5.37
CA SER A 172 -12.77 13.01 4.12
C SER A 172 -12.18 11.62 4.33
N LEU A 173 -12.49 10.71 3.40
CA LEU A 173 -11.96 9.36 3.41
C LEU A 173 -10.42 9.31 3.24
N LEU A 174 -9.84 10.28 2.53
CA LEU A 174 -8.38 10.37 2.34
C LEU A 174 -7.68 10.75 3.64
N ILE A 175 -8.21 11.70 4.36
CA ILE A 175 -7.64 12.19 5.62
C ILE A 175 -7.86 11.16 6.72
N GLY A 176 -9.10 10.69 6.92
CA GLY A 176 -9.43 9.71 7.96
C GLY A 176 -8.95 8.30 7.69
N GLY A 177 -8.67 7.96 6.43
CA GLY A 177 -8.20 6.62 6.04
C GLY A 177 -6.75 6.31 6.43
N ARG A 178 -5.94 7.33 6.73
CA ARG A 178 -4.51 7.19 7.09
C ARG A 178 -4.08 8.29 8.06
N PRO A 179 -4.56 8.27 9.30
CA PRO A 179 -4.24 9.31 10.27
C PRO A 179 -2.76 9.34 10.67
N GLU A 180 -2.03 8.26 10.43
CA GLU A 180 -0.61 8.11 10.81
C GLU A 180 0.29 9.17 10.17
N TRP A 181 -0.06 9.65 8.97
CA TRP A 181 0.73 10.71 8.33
C TRP A 181 0.69 12.03 9.11
N ALA A 182 -0.45 12.34 9.74
CA ALA A 182 -0.56 13.55 10.55
C ALA A 182 0.25 13.45 11.84
N GLY A 183 0.26 12.28 12.46
CA GLY A 183 1.14 11.99 13.58
C GLY A 183 2.62 12.06 13.20
N THR A 184 2.98 11.48 12.06
CA THR A 184 4.36 11.55 11.54
C THR A 184 4.79 12.98 11.25
N LEU A 185 3.92 13.80 10.62
CA LEU A 185 4.23 15.20 10.36
C LEU A 185 4.39 16.03 11.65
N ALA A 186 3.60 15.73 12.69
CA ALA A 186 3.74 16.37 13.99
C ALA A 186 5.12 16.05 14.59
N LEU A 187 5.53 14.79 14.60
CA LEU A 187 6.85 14.38 15.06
C LEU A 187 7.99 14.98 14.22
N MET A 188 7.86 15.03 12.90
CA MET A 188 8.85 15.65 12.03
C MET A 188 8.98 17.17 12.23
N ARG A 189 7.97 17.85 12.74
CA ARG A 189 8.06 19.26 13.12
C ARG A 189 8.94 19.48 14.33
N GLU A 190 8.93 18.53 15.27
CA GLU A 190 9.79 18.58 16.46
C GLU A 190 11.22 18.15 16.13
N GLN A 191 11.38 17.10 15.31
CA GLN A 191 12.69 16.59 14.90
C GLN A 191 12.74 16.31 13.37
N PRO A 192 13.03 17.32 12.54
CA PRO A 192 13.05 17.19 11.08
C PRO A 192 14.02 16.15 10.54
N MET A 193 15.12 15.90 11.25
CA MET A 193 16.13 14.89 10.88
C MET A 193 15.80 13.48 11.39
N GLY A 194 14.65 13.33 12.08
CA GLY A 194 14.23 12.08 12.72
C GLY A 194 14.89 11.84 14.06
N PHE A 195 14.42 10.80 14.74
CA PHE A 195 14.85 10.48 16.11
C PHE A 195 16.07 9.55 16.18
N GLY A 196 16.50 9.04 15.03
CA GLY A 196 17.60 8.08 14.93
C GLY A 196 17.17 6.61 15.11
N LEU A 197 18.07 5.71 14.69
CA LEU A 197 17.84 4.27 14.82
C LEU A 197 17.91 3.84 16.29
N GLY A 198 16.95 3.02 16.72
CA GLY A 198 16.90 2.50 18.09
C GLY A 198 16.36 3.48 19.13
N THR A 199 15.81 4.61 18.73
CA THR A 199 15.10 5.51 19.65
C THR A 199 13.75 4.91 20.01
N VAL A 200 13.50 4.78 21.32
CA VAL A 200 12.19 4.38 21.84
C VAL A 200 11.37 5.64 22.03
N PRO A 201 10.12 5.69 21.56
CA PRO A 201 9.26 6.86 21.73
C PRO A 201 9.05 7.19 23.21
N THR A 202 9.15 8.46 23.54
CA THR A 202 8.80 8.97 24.87
C THR A 202 7.30 9.26 24.94
N SER A 203 6.79 9.46 26.16
CA SER A 203 5.40 9.91 26.35
C SER A 203 5.12 11.23 25.62
N GLN A 204 6.12 12.11 25.53
CA GLN A 204 6.00 13.39 24.81
C GLN A 204 5.84 13.16 23.31
N ASP A 205 6.60 12.24 22.70
CA ASP A 205 6.49 11.90 21.28
C ASP A 205 5.09 11.32 20.97
N VAL A 206 4.59 10.43 21.85
CA VAL A 206 3.23 9.87 21.71
C VAL A 206 2.18 10.98 21.79
N TRP A 207 2.33 11.92 22.72
CA TRP A 207 1.43 13.07 22.85
C TRP A 207 1.46 13.97 21.60
N ALA A 208 2.63 14.27 21.07
CA ALA A 208 2.80 15.09 19.88
C ALA A 208 2.15 14.41 18.67
N ALA A 209 2.36 13.12 18.47
CA ALA A 209 1.72 12.36 17.40
C ALA A 209 0.19 12.35 17.53
N LYS A 210 -0.33 12.06 18.74
CA LYS A 210 -1.78 12.11 19.02
C LYS A 210 -2.36 13.50 18.79
N ALA A 211 -1.66 14.57 19.18
CA ALA A 211 -2.10 15.93 18.91
C ALA A 211 -2.21 16.22 17.40
N GLY A 212 -1.24 15.77 16.60
CA GLY A 212 -1.28 15.89 15.16
C GLY A 212 -2.47 15.14 14.53
N MET A 213 -2.81 13.97 15.03
CA MET A 213 -3.96 13.18 14.57
C MET A 213 -5.29 13.79 14.98
N ARG A 214 -5.40 14.29 16.21
CA ARG A 214 -6.61 15.00 16.67
C ARG A 214 -6.89 16.26 15.85
N ALA A 215 -5.83 16.95 15.39
CA ALA A 215 -5.98 18.14 14.55
C ALA A 215 -6.68 17.86 13.21
N ILE A 216 -6.71 16.59 12.77
CA ILE A 216 -7.44 16.16 11.57
C ILE A 216 -8.71 15.35 11.90
N GLY A 217 -9.22 15.44 13.15
CA GLY A 217 -10.46 14.80 13.57
C GLY A 217 -10.36 13.32 13.95
N THR A 218 -9.15 12.74 14.07
CA THR A 218 -8.99 11.31 14.42
C THR A 218 -9.20 11.10 15.92
N ASP A 219 -10.05 10.13 16.28
CA ASP A 219 -10.12 9.62 17.66
C ASP A 219 -8.82 8.87 18.00
N THR A 220 -8.10 9.38 19.00
CA THR A 220 -6.83 8.83 19.47
C THR A 220 -6.94 8.02 20.73
N GLU A 221 -8.15 7.91 21.32
CA GLU A 221 -8.36 7.22 22.61
C GLU A 221 -8.85 5.77 22.43
N ASN A 222 -9.14 5.36 21.19
CA ASN A 222 -9.61 4.01 20.86
C ASN A 222 -8.50 2.94 20.88
N GLY A 223 -7.30 3.27 21.31
CA GLY A 223 -6.14 2.37 21.38
C GLY A 223 -5.48 2.05 20.04
N TYR A 224 -6.02 2.50 18.92
CA TYR A 224 -5.44 2.25 17.58
C TYR A 224 -4.04 2.84 17.46
N VAL A 225 -3.86 4.09 17.89
CA VAL A 225 -2.58 4.80 17.83
C VAL A 225 -1.54 4.11 18.70
N ASP A 226 -1.93 3.77 19.93
CA ASP A 226 -1.03 3.13 20.89
C ASP A 226 -0.60 1.74 20.43
N ASN A 227 -1.53 0.95 19.89
CA ASN A 227 -1.24 -0.41 19.46
C ASN A 227 -0.58 -0.47 18.08
N TYR A 228 -0.96 0.39 17.15
CA TYR A 228 -0.52 0.32 15.75
C TYR A 228 0.75 1.11 15.49
N MET A 229 0.88 2.33 16.05
CA MET A 229 2.07 3.15 15.87
C MET A 229 3.14 2.91 16.92
N PHE A 230 2.73 2.72 18.18
CA PHE A 230 3.66 2.69 19.30
C PHE A 230 3.72 1.37 20.07
N GLY A 231 2.74 0.49 19.92
CA GLY A 231 2.63 -0.69 20.78
C GLY A 231 3.09 -2.01 20.18
N GLY A 232 3.06 -2.18 18.88
CA GLY A 232 3.33 -3.47 18.24
C GLY A 232 4.80 -3.75 17.97
N HIS A 233 5.60 -2.71 17.77
CA HIS A 233 6.98 -2.82 17.34
C HIS A 233 7.99 -2.29 18.38
N PHE A 234 7.50 -1.74 19.48
CA PHE A 234 8.30 -1.09 20.51
C PHE A 234 8.11 -1.69 21.89
N LYS A 235 7.58 -2.92 21.97
CA LYS A 235 7.53 -3.71 23.21
C LYS A 235 8.74 -4.61 23.31
#